data_75e472124475f4cb1840a0776858d400
#
_entry.id   75e472124475f4cb1840a0776858d400
#
_cell.length_a   1.000
_cell.length_b   1.000
_cell.length_c   1.000
_cell.angle_alpha   90.00
_cell.angle_beta   90.00
_cell.angle_gamma   90.00
#
_symmetry.space_group_name_H-M   'P 1'
#
loop_
_entity.id
_entity.type
_entity.pdbx_description
1 polymer ?
#
loop_
_entity_poly.entity_id
_entity_poly.type
_entity_poly.pdbx_seq_one_letter_code
_entity_poly.pdbx_strand_id
1 'polypeptide(L)' 'MVKINGEPENAEGKNIAEVLAEIGFNDKRVAVELNENIVPRVKYSETFLEDGDTLEIVRFVGGG' A
#
# COMPACT_ATOMS: atom_id res chain seq x y z
N MET A 1 -11.54 8.13 5.02
CA MET A 1 -10.07 8.08 5.12
C MET A 1 -9.57 6.66 5.04
N VAL A 2 -8.39 6.50 4.51
CA VAL A 2 -7.67 5.24 4.50
C VAL A 2 -6.55 5.37 5.52
N LYS A 3 -6.31 4.33 6.31
CA LYS A 3 -5.16 4.35 7.21
C LYS A 3 -3.99 3.68 6.51
N ILE A 4 -2.88 4.40 6.43
CA ILE A 4 -1.66 3.86 5.84
C ILE A 4 -0.61 3.81 6.94
N ASN A 5 -0.21 2.61 7.33
CA ASN A 5 0.71 2.40 8.45
C ASN A 5 0.25 3.15 9.70
N GLY A 6 -1.06 3.11 9.95
CA GLY A 6 -1.64 3.73 11.13
C GLY A 6 -1.98 5.21 11.01
N GLU A 7 -1.63 5.85 9.91
CA GLU A 7 -1.87 7.28 9.70
C GLU A 7 -3.04 7.49 8.75
N PRO A 8 -3.98 8.36 9.09
CA PRO A 8 -5.10 8.62 8.18
C PRO A 8 -4.65 9.44 6.97
N GLU A 9 -5.06 9.00 5.80
CA GLU A 9 -4.66 9.63 4.54
C GLU A 9 -5.87 9.72 3.61
N ASN A 10 -5.86 10.73 2.75
CA ASN A 10 -6.87 10.87 1.72
C ASN A 10 -6.44 10.07 0.49
N ALA A 11 -6.66 8.78 0.52
CA ALA A 11 -6.21 7.90 -0.54
C ALA A 11 -7.34 7.13 -1.21
N GLU A 12 -8.58 7.48 -0.91
CA GLU A 12 -9.72 6.81 -1.53
C GLU A 12 -9.67 7.00 -3.03
N GLY A 13 -9.93 5.93 -3.76
CA GLY A 13 -9.94 5.96 -5.21
C GLY A 13 -8.59 5.80 -5.86
N LYS A 14 -7.53 5.80 -5.08
CA LYS A 14 -6.19 5.53 -5.63
C LYS A 14 -5.92 4.05 -5.57
N ASN A 15 -5.12 3.56 -6.52
CA ASN A 15 -4.69 2.18 -6.40
C ASN A 15 -3.39 2.12 -5.58
N ILE A 16 -3.01 0.90 -5.19
CA ILE A 16 -1.86 0.72 -4.32
C ILE A 16 -0.57 1.18 -5.02
N ALA A 17 -0.45 0.94 -6.33
CA ALA A 17 0.74 1.37 -7.06
C ALA A 17 0.90 2.88 -7.00
N GLU A 18 -0.19 3.63 -7.13
CA GLU A 18 -0.15 5.08 -7.03
C GLU A 18 0.28 5.55 -5.64
N VAL A 19 -0.25 4.89 -4.61
CA VAL A 19 0.10 5.25 -3.24
C VAL A 19 1.58 5.01 -2.99
N LEU A 20 2.10 3.86 -3.43
CA LEU A 20 3.52 3.57 -3.24
C LEU A 20 4.41 4.58 -3.97
N ALA A 21 4.02 4.97 -5.18
CA ALA A 21 4.78 5.96 -5.93
C ALA A 21 4.79 7.31 -5.22
N GLU A 22 3.66 7.73 -4.66
CA GLU A 22 3.55 9.01 -3.97
C GLU A 22 4.38 9.04 -2.69
N ILE A 23 4.43 7.91 -1.98
CA ILE A 23 5.22 7.82 -0.77
C ILE A 23 6.70 7.66 -1.08
N GLY A 24 7.02 7.18 -2.27
CA GLY A 24 8.40 6.98 -2.69
C GLY A 24 8.93 5.58 -2.41
N PHE A 25 8.06 4.63 -2.24
CA PHE A 25 8.48 3.24 -2.03
C PHE A 25 8.70 2.54 -3.35
N ASN A 26 9.71 1.67 -3.37
CA ASN A 26 9.97 0.81 -4.51
C ASN A 26 9.12 -0.44 -4.34
N ASP A 27 8.25 -0.70 -5.30
CA ASP A 27 7.31 -1.81 -5.20
C ASP A 27 7.99 -3.17 -5.16
N LYS A 28 9.25 -3.25 -5.54
CA LYS A 28 10.00 -4.49 -5.49
C LYS A 28 10.57 -4.77 -4.11
N ARG A 29 10.51 -3.81 -3.22
CA ARG A 29 11.11 -3.91 -1.90
C ARG A 29 10.11 -3.73 -0.77
N VAL A 30 8.84 -3.95 -1.06
CA VAL A 30 7.81 -3.79 -0.05
C VAL A 30 6.89 -5.00 -0.06
N ALA A 31 6.26 -5.22 1.08
CA ALA A 31 5.13 -6.12 1.19
C ALA A 31 3.95 -5.27 1.61
N VAL A 32 2.79 -5.53 1.05
CA VAL A 32 1.60 -4.73 1.29
C VAL A 32 0.47 -5.64 1.78
N GLU A 33 -0.19 -5.20 2.85
CA GLU A 33 -1.39 -5.86 3.34
C GLU A 33 -2.54 -4.87 3.30
N LEU A 34 -3.65 -5.30 2.76
CA LEU A 34 -4.86 -4.51 2.75
C LEU A 34 -5.89 -5.22 3.61
N ASN A 35 -6.29 -4.57 4.71
CA ASN A 35 -7.24 -5.16 5.67
C ASN A 35 -6.79 -6.55 6.11
N GLU A 36 -5.48 -6.66 6.43
CA GLU A 36 -4.84 -7.87 6.94
C GLU A 36 -4.67 -8.99 5.90
N ASN A 37 -4.91 -8.68 4.63
CA ASN A 37 -4.70 -9.64 3.54
C ASN A 37 -3.53 -9.18 2.69
N ILE A 38 -2.59 -10.08 2.43
CA ILE A 38 -1.44 -9.76 1.60
C ILE A 38 -1.91 -9.52 0.16
N VAL A 39 -1.43 -8.43 -0.43
CA VAL A 39 -1.73 -8.10 -1.82
C VAL A 39 -0.50 -8.43 -2.66
N PRO A 40 -0.61 -9.33 -3.63
CA PRO A 40 0.52 -9.61 -4.51
C PRO A 40 0.91 -8.38 -5.32
N ARG A 41 2.20 -8.23 -5.59
CA ARG A 41 2.69 -7.07 -6.32
C ARG A 41 1.97 -6.87 -7.66
N VAL A 42 1.69 -7.96 -8.36
CA VAL A 42 1.03 -7.87 -9.67
C VAL A 42 -0.38 -7.30 -9.57
N LYS A 43 -0.94 -7.22 -8.38
CA LYS A 43 -2.28 -6.69 -8.19
C LYS A 43 -2.30 -5.23 -7.72
N TYR A 44 -1.15 -4.62 -7.49
CA TYR A 44 -1.12 -3.27 -6.93
C TYR A 44 -1.87 -2.26 -7.80
N SER A 45 -1.70 -2.34 -9.12
CA SER A 45 -2.35 -1.38 -10.01
C SER A 45 -3.83 -1.66 -10.20
N GLU A 46 -4.30 -2.81 -9.77
CA GLU A 46 -5.70 -3.20 -9.90
C GLU A 46 -6.47 -3.10 -8.59
N THR A 47 -5.79 -2.81 -7.49
CA THR A 47 -6.42 -2.79 -6.17
C THR A 47 -6.62 -1.35 -5.75
N PHE A 48 -7.86 -0.91 -5.76
CA PHE A 48 -8.21 0.48 -5.44
C PHE A 48 -8.65 0.56 -3.99
N LEU A 49 -8.26 1.64 -3.34
CA LEU A 49 -8.56 1.84 -1.92
C LEU A 49 -9.90 2.51 -1.75
N GLU A 50 -10.59 2.12 -0.68
CA GLU A 50 -11.89 2.67 -0.34
C GLU A 50 -11.85 3.23 1.06
N ASP A 51 -12.82 4.10 1.36
CA ASP A 51 -12.92 4.68 2.68
C ASP A 51 -13.02 3.57 3.73
N GLY A 52 -12.24 3.71 4.78
CA GLY A 52 -12.22 2.72 5.86
C GLY A 52 -11.18 1.64 5.71
N ASP A 53 -10.51 1.58 4.57
CA ASP A 53 -9.45 0.57 4.37
C ASP A 53 -8.25 0.84 5.25
N THR A 54 -7.58 -0.23 5.65
CA THR A 54 -6.31 -0.16 6.37
C THR A 54 -5.24 -0.79 5.50
N LEU A 55 -4.25 0.00 5.14
CA LEU A 55 -3.14 -0.43 4.30
C LEU A 55 -1.87 -0.44 5.14
N GLU A 56 -1.17 -1.57 5.13
CA GLU A 56 0.10 -1.69 5.82
C GLU A 56 1.19 -1.95 4.80
N ILE A 57 2.25 -1.17 4.87
CA ILE A 57 3.36 -1.29 3.94
C ILE A 57 4.61 -1.56 4.74
N VAL A 58 5.23 -2.70 4.49
CA VAL A 58 6.47 -3.09 5.16
C VAL A 58 7.58 -3.00 4.13
N ARG A 59 8.62 -2.28 4.46
CA ARG A 59 9.76 -2.11 3.58
C ARG A 59 10.84 -3.09 3.98
N PHE A 60 11.36 -3.81 2.99
CA PHE A 60 12.49 -4.71 3.24
C PHE A 60 13.77 -3.90 3.22
N VAL A 61 14.58 -4.05 4.28
CA VAL A 61 15.87 -3.39 4.37
C VAL A 61 16.95 -4.43 4.39
N GLY A 62 18.14 -4.03 4.01
CA GLY A 62 19.25 -4.95 4.02
C GLY A 62 19.23 -5.68 2.70
N GLY A 63 20.02 -5.52 1.95
CA GLY A 63 20.00 -6.08 0.68
C GLY A 63 20.34 -7.49 0.72
N GLY A 64 19.90 -8.21 1.00
CA GLY A 64 20.25 -9.64 0.85
C GLY A 64 20.52 -9.94 -0.57
#